data_ccccbf1b767b15bcabf1c06fbcae2996
#
_entry.id   ccccbf1b767b15bcabf1c06fbcae2996
#
_cell.length_a   1.000
_cell.length_b   1.000
_cell.length_c   1.000
_cell.angle_alpha   90.00
_cell.angle_beta   90.00
_cell.angle_gamma   90.00
#
_symmetry.space_group_name_H-M   'P 1'
#
loop_
_entity.id
_entity.type
_entity.pdbx_description
1 polymer ?
#
loop_
_entity_poly.entity_id
_entity_poly.type
_entity_poly.pdbx_seq_one_letter_code
_entity_poly.pdbx_strand_id
1 'polypeptide(L)'
;MMENKTHLVLCVDDEVVGLHVRKLLLEHAGYQVLTAADGHRGLEIFTAQPVDAVVLDYAMPGMHGGEVARLMRQAKPQVPILLLSAYVGLPDEVSSLVDVYMTKGEGAPALLNKLGNLLSLPNASHQTVAEKKR
;
A
#
# COMPACT_ATOMS: atom_id res chain seq x y z
N MET A 1 20.15 17.68 12.77
CA MET A 1 20.19 16.77 12.03
C MET A 1 18.93 16.16 11.81
N MET A 2 18.70 15.66 10.85
CA MET A 2 17.54 15.16 10.60
C MET A 2 17.63 13.83 10.65
N GLU A 3 16.92 13.23 11.32
CA GLU A 3 16.97 11.93 11.30
C GLU A 3 16.19 11.41 10.24
N ASN A 4 16.56 10.33 9.69
CA ASN A 4 15.81 9.67 8.68
C ASN A 4 14.75 8.86 9.32
N LYS A 5 13.54 9.17 9.03
CA LYS A 5 12.45 8.42 9.57
C LYS A 5 12.39 7.08 8.90
N THR A 6 12.26 6.01 9.67
CA THR A 6 12.03 4.69 9.14
C THR A 6 10.53 4.50 8.97
N HIS A 7 10.09 4.25 7.76
CA HIS A 7 8.67 4.11 7.51
C HIS A 7 8.22 2.68 7.74
N LEU A 8 7.01 2.54 8.26
CA LEU A 8 6.40 1.25 8.52
C LEU A 8 5.40 0.95 7.40
N VAL A 9 5.63 -0.15 6.70
CA VAL A 9 4.79 -0.54 5.58
C VAL A 9 4.04 -1.83 5.92
N LEU A 10 2.75 -1.84 5.66
CA LEU A 10 1.94 -3.04 5.84
C LEU A 10 1.74 -3.69 4.48
N CYS A 11 2.11 -4.95 4.35
CA CYS A 11 1.88 -5.71 3.12
C CYS A 11 0.81 -6.74 3.35
N VAL A 12 -0.22 -6.76 2.51
CA VAL A 12 -1.36 -7.67 2.65
C VAL A 12 -1.48 -8.49 1.37
N ASP A 13 -1.36 -9.80 1.47
CA ASP A 13 -1.43 -10.68 0.31
C ASP A 13 -1.65 -12.09 0.82
N ASP A 14 -2.59 -12.83 0.23
CA ASP A 14 -2.87 -14.18 0.67
C ASP A 14 -1.86 -15.19 0.13
N GLU A 15 -1.00 -14.78 -0.82
CA GLU A 15 0.00 -15.66 -1.34
C GLU A 15 1.23 -15.56 -0.48
N VAL A 16 1.41 -16.51 0.42
CA VAL A 16 2.38 -16.41 1.48
C VAL A 16 3.82 -16.29 0.98
N VAL A 17 4.18 -17.02 -0.07
CA VAL A 17 5.53 -16.95 -0.59
C VAL A 17 5.83 -15.56 -1.15
N GLY A 18 4.93 -15.04 -1.95
CA GLY A 18 5.11 -13.70 -2.51
C GLY A 18 5.15 -12.65 -1.45
N LEU A 19 4.33 -12.82 -0.41
CA LEU A 19 4.29 -11.88 0.70
C LEU A 19 5.63 -11.87 1.43
N HIS A 20 6.22 -13.05 1.64
CA HIS A 20 7.49 -13.14 2.35
C HIS A 20 8.61 -12.52 1.52
N VAL A 21 8.61 -12.77 0.22
CA VAL A 21 9.63 -12.20 -0.65
C VAL A 21 9.53 -10.67 -0.64
N ARG A 22 8.30 -10.16 -0.70
CA ARG A 22 8.10 -8.71 -0.70
C ARG A 22 8.55 -8.09 0.61
N LYS A 23 8.31 -8.79 1.72
CA LYS A 23 8.76 -8.32 3.02
C LYS A 23 10.27 -8.19 3.03
N LEU A 24 10.99 -9.22 2.57
CA LEU A 24 12.43 -9.17 2.57
C LEU A 24 12.96 -8.07 1.65
N LEU A 25 12.33 -7.90 0.50
CA LEU A 25 12.73 -6.86 -0.43
C LEU A 25 12.60 -5.47 0.21
N LEU A 26 11.48 -5.22 0.84
CA LEU A 26 11.25 -3.91 1.43
C LEU A 26 12.12 -3.68 2.66
N GLU A 27 12.36 -4.72 3.45
CA GLU A 27 13.25 -4.57 4.58
C GLU A 27 14.67 -4.27 4.13
N HIS A 28 15.10 -4.90 3.04
CA HIS A 28 16.43 -4.63 2.52
C HIS A 28 16.53 -3.18 2.04
N ALA A 29 15.44 -2.60 1.60
CA ALA A 29 15.42 -1.21 1.16
C ALA A 29 15.31 -0.22 2.32
N GLY A 30 15.21 -0.70 3.55
CA GLY A 30 15.22 0.18 4.72
C GLY A 30 13.88 0.37 5.40
N TYR A 31 12.83 -0.32 4.96
CA TYR A 31 11.53 -0.17 5.59
C TYR A 31 11.34 -1.16 6.73
N GLN A 32 10.48 -0.81 7.68
CA GLN A 32 9.99 -1.78 8.62
C GLN A 32 8.73 -2.35 7.99
N VAL A 33 8.50 -3.65 8.08
CA VAL A 33 7.39 -4.27 7.38
C VAL A 33 6.57 -5.15 8.30
N LEU A 34 5.25 -4.99 8.24
CA LEU A 34 4.31 -5.89 8.87
C LEU A 34 3.57 -6.59 7.75
N THR A 35 3.19 -7.83 7.95
CA THR A 35 2.50 -8.59 6.91
C THR A 35 1.18 -9.13 7.42
N ALA A 36 0.24 -9.30 6.52
CA ALA A 36 -1.03 -9.93 6.82
C ALA A 36 -1.40 -10.82 5.64
N ALA A 37 -1.88 -12.01 5.91
CA ALA A 37 -2.21 -12.97 4.87
C ALA A 37 -3.68 -12.90 4.42
N ASP A 38 -4.45 -11.99 4.95
CA ASP A 38 -5.82 -11.80 4.50
C ASP A 38 -6.27 -10.38 4.86
N GLY A 39 -7.41 -9.99 4.32
CA GLY A 39 -7.91 -8.63 4.49
C GLY A 39 -8.31 -8.30 5.91
N HIS A 40 -8.90 -9.25 6.64
CA HIS A 40 -9.33 -8.98 8.00
C HIS A 40 -8.12 -8.72 8.89
N ARG A 41 -7.08 -9.56 8.76
CA ARG A 41 -5.89 -9.35 9.56
C ARG A 41 -5.20 -8.05 9.15
N GLY A 42 -5.22 -7.75 7.87
CA GLY A 42 -4.65 -6.49 7.40
C GLY A 42 -5.32 -5.29 8.04
N LEU A 43 -6.65 -5.33 8.13
CA LEU A 43 -7.36 -4.21 8.76
C LEU A 43 -7.08 -4.13 10.25
N GLU A 44 -6.95 -5.27 10.93
CA GLU A 44 -6.62 -5.24 12.35
C GLU A 44 -5.27 -4.57 12.58
N ILE A 45 -4.27 -4.95 11.80
CA ILE A 45 -2.94 -4.35 11.95
C ILE A 45 -2.98 -2.88 11.58
N PHE A 46 -3.69 -2.54 10.50
CA PHE A 46 -3.76 -1.18 10.03
C PHE A 46 -4.34 -0.24 11.09
N THR A 47 -5.36 -0.68 11.79
CA THR A 47 -5.97 0.17 12.80
C THR A 47 -5.15 0.22 14.09
N ALA A 48 -4.42 -0.83 14.39
CA ALA A 48 -3.69 -0.91 15.64
C ALA A 48 -2.27 -0.33 15.57
N GLN A 49 -1.69 -0.26 14.39
CA GLN A 49 -0.28 0.15 14.26
C GLN A 49 -0.14 1.43 13.45
N PRO A 50 0.89 2.22 13.69
CA PRO A 50 1.07 3.49 12.97
C PRO A 50 1.70 3.25 11.60
N VAL A 51 0.92 2.65 10.71
CA VAL A 51 1.37 2.29 9.38
C VAL A 51 1.52 3.53 8.52
N ASP A 52 2.63 3.65 7.80
CA ASP A 52 2.87 4.79 6.94
C ASP A 52 2.41 4.58 5.51
N ALA A 53 2.34 3.35 5.06
CA ALA A 53 1.84 3.01 3.72
C ALA A 53 1.41 1.56 3.68
N VAL A 54 0.55 1.22 2.73
CA VAL A 54 0.06 -0.14 2.57
C VAL A 54 0.36 -0.61 1.16
N VAL A 55 0.86 -1.84 1.02
CA VAL A 55 0.99 -2.53 -0.26
C VAL A 55 -0.03 -3.66 -0.20
N LEU A 56 -1.08 -3.56 -1.00
CA LEU A 56 -2.25 -4.38 -0.87
C LEU A 56 -2.53 -5.18 -2.14
N ASP A 57 -2.68 -6.48 -2.01
CA ASP A 57 -3.01 -7.33 -3.15
C ASP A 57 -4.51 -7.19 -3.45
N TYR A 58 -4.86 -7.08 -4.72
CA TYR A 58 -6.25 -6.91 -5.09
C TYR A 58 -7.04 -8.20 -5.02
N ALA A 59 -6.49 -9.27 -5.55
CA ALA A 59 -7.25 -10.51 -5.65
C ALA A 59 -6.97 -11.42 -4.48
N MET A 60 -7.84 -11.42 -3.50
CA MET A 60 -7.73 -12.26 -2.33
C MET A 60 -9.08 -12.91 -2.06
N PRO A 61 -9.09 -14.15 -1.62
CA PRO A 61 -10.36 -14.81 -1.28
C PRO A 61 -11.00 -14.14 -0.09
N GLY A 62 -12.30 -14.20 -0.04
CA GLY A 62 -13.03 -13.58 1.05
C GLY A 62 -13.14 -12.08 0.83
N MET A 63 -12.35 -11.31 1.53
CA MET A 63 -12.42 -9.86 1.38
C MET A 63 -11.35 -9.44 0.39
N HIS A 64 -11.74 -9.04 -0.82
CA HIS A 64 -10.79 -8.67 -1.84
C HIS A 64 -10.21 -7.28 -1.58
N GLY A 65 -9.16 -6.94 -2.30
CA GLY A 65 -8.41 -5.72 -2.03
C GLY A 65 -9.21 -4.44 -2.17
N GLY A 66 -10.20 -4.41 -3.06
CA GLY A 66 -11.03 -3.20 -3.18
C GLY A 66 -11.82 -2.93 -1.91
N GLU A 67 -12.34 -3.97 -1.29
CA GLU A 67 -13.09 -3.81 -0.06
C GLU A 67 -12.14 -3.39 1.07
N VAL A 68 -10.96 -3.99 1.14
CA VAL A 68 -10.00 -3.65 2.17
C VAL A 68 -9.57 -2.18 2.00
N ALA A 69 -9.32 -1.76 0.76
CA ALA A 69 -8.91 -0.38 0.49
C ALA A 69 -9.99 0.60 0.92
N ARG A 70 -11.26 0.26 0.66
CA ARG A 70 -12.36 1.14 1.04
C ARG A 70 -12.40 1.32 2.55
N LEU A 71 -12.26 0.22 3.29
CA LEU A 71 -12.30 0.29 4.75
C LEU A 71 -11.06 1.00 5.32
N MET A 72 -9.91 0.80 4.71
CA MET A 72 -8.72 1.50 5.14
C MET A 72 -8.85 3.00 4.90
N ARG A 73 -9.41 3.37 3.73
CA ARG A 73 -9.57 4.79 3.42
C ARG A 73 -10.54 5.46 4.40
N GLN A 74 -11.57 4.72 4.84
CA GLN A 74 -12.47 5.29 5.83
C GLN A 74 -11.79 5.44 7.19
N ALA A 75 -10.95 4.49 7.57
CA ALA A 75 -10.34 4.52 8.89
C ALA A 75 -9.21 5.52 9.00
N LYS A 76 -8.33 5.60 8.00
CA LYS A 76 -7.21 6.52 8.02
C LYS A 76 -7.00 7.07 6.61
N PRO A 77 -7.75 8.09 6.24
CA PRO A 77 -7.76 8.55 4.84
C PRO A 77 -6.44 9.07 4.33
N GLN A 78 -5.53 9.44 5.20
CA GLN A 78 -4.28 10.00 4.77
C GLN A 78 -3.18 8.98 4.49
N VAL A 79 -3.38 7.71 4.86
CA VAL A 79 -2.35 6.70 4.65
C VAL A 79 -2.38 6.23 3.19
N PRO A 80 -1.28 6.34 2.46
CA PRO A 80 -1.29 5.96 1.05
C PRO A 80 -1.38 4.46 0.86
N ILE A 81 -2.09 4.06 -0.18
CA ILE A 81 -2.31 2.66 -0.53
C ILE A 81 -1.80 2.41 -1.94
N LEU A 82 -0.90 1.44 -2.08
CA LEU A 82 -0.43 0.98 -3.36
C LEU A 82 -1.06 -0.38 -3.59
N LEU A 83 -1.84 -0.52 -4.65
CA LEU A 83 -2.57 -1.76 -4.92
C LEU A 83 -1.82 -2.57 -5.96
N LEU A 84 -1.64 -3.86 -5.69
CA LEU A 84 -1.00 -4.77 -6.63
C LEU A 84 -2.06 -5.65 -7.26
N SER A 85 -1.99 -5.82 -8.57
CA SER A 85 -2.93 -6.65 -9.28
C SER A 85 -2.19 -7.51 -10.28
N ALA A 86 -2.68 -8.71 -10.53
CA ALA A 86 -2.12 -9.55 -11.57
C ALA A 86 -2.56 -9.06 -12.94
N TYR A 87 -3.58 -8.21 -13.02
CA TYR A 87 -4.16 -7.80 -14.30
C TYR A 87 -4.11 -6.31 -14.46
N VAL A 88 -4.07 -5.87 -15.72
CA VAL A 88 -4.16 -4.47 -16.04
C VAL A 88 -5.62 -4.07 -16.03
N GLY A 89 -5.91 -2.90 -15.57
CA GLY A 89 -7.29 -2.40 -15.62
C GLY A 89 -8.10 -2.79 -14.42
N LEU A 90 -8.40 -1.87 -13.58
CA LEU A 90 -9.24 -2.08 -12.43
C LEU A 90 -10.54 -1.31 -12.63
N PRO A 91 -11.62 -1.76 -11.99
CA PRO A 91 -12.85 -0.95 -12.04
C PRO A 91 -12.56 0.43 -11.48
N ASP A 92 -13.23 1.43 -12.03
CA ASP A 92 -13.02 2.80 -11.60
C ASP A 92 -13.24 3.00 -10.10
N GLU A 93 -14.22 2.31 -9.56
CA GLU A 93 -14.48 2.49 -8.14
C GLU A 93 -13.34 1.95 -7.28
N VAL A 94 -12.54 1.02 -7.78
CA VAL A 94 -11.42 0.51 -7.02
C VAL A 94 -10.23 1.44 -7.22
N SER A 95 -9.95 1.85 -8.46
CA SER A 95 -8.80 2.67 -8.72
C SER A 95 -8.90 4.01 -8.01
N SER A 96 -10.11 4.51 -7.79
CA SER A 96 -10.27 5.78 -7.10
C SER A 96 -10.02 5.68 -5.60
N LEU A 97 -9.95 4.49 -5.05
CA LEU A 97 -9.73 4.32 -3.62
C LEU A 97 -8.26 4.22 -3.26
N VAL A 98 -7.39 4.08 -4.24
CA VAL A 98 -5.98 3.87 -3.96
C VAL A 98 -5.14 5.00 -4.57
N ASP A 99 -3.94 5.18 -4.07
CA ASP A 99 -3.09 6.26 -4.55
C ASP A 99 -2.32 5.87 -5.80
N VAL A 100 -1.93 4.61 -5.87
CA VAL A 100 -1.21 4.09 -7.01
C VAL A 100 -1.62 2.64 -7.18
N TYR A 101 -1.73 2.16 -8.44
CA TYR A 101 -1.85 0.74 -8.58
C TYR A 101 -0.85 0.30 -9.62
N MET A 102 -0.39 -0.93 -9.53
CA MET A 102 0.55 -1.47 -10.47
C MET A 102 0.29 -2.94 -10.65
N THR A 103 0.79 -3.52 -11.72
CA THR A 103 0.65 -4.95 -11.91
C THR A 103 1.84 -5.64 -11.27
N LYS A 104 1.62 -6.87 -10.85
CA LYS A 104 2.70 -7.64 -10.24
C LYS A 104 3.83 -7.88 -11.22
N GLY A 105 3.56 -7.89 -12.51
CA GLY A 105 4.57 -8.10 -13.51
C GLY A 105 5.57 -6.96 -13.67
N GLU A 106 5.27 -5.78 -13.13
CA GLU A 106 6.21 -4.67 -13.28
C GLU A 106 7.47 -4.88 -12.45
N GLY A 107 7.43 -5.70 -11.43
CA GLY A 107 8.63 -6.12 -10.73
C GLY A 107 9.07 -5.24 -9.57
N ALA A 108 10.11 -5.69 -8.91
CA ALA A 108 10.59 -5.07 -7.68
C ALA A 108 11.07 -3.62 -7.86
N PRO A 109 11.82 -3.28 -8.90
CA PRO A 109 12.28 -1.88 -9.00
C PRO A 109 11.11 -0.91 -9.13
N ALA A 110 10.05 -1.30 -9.85
CA ALA A 110 8.89 -0.44 -9.99
C ALA A 110 8.17 -0.29 -8.66
N LEU A 111 8.07 -1.37 -7.89
CA LEU A 111 7.43 -1.31 -6.58
C LEU A 111 8.19 -0.36 -5.66
N LEU A 112 9.51 -0.50 -5.60
CA LEU A 112 10.30 0.35 -4.72
C LEU A 112 10.22 1.81 -5.12
N ASN A 113 10.22 2.07 -6.44
CA ASN A 113 10.13 3.43 -6.91
C ASN A 113 8.79 4.06 -6.58
N LYS A 114 7.69 3.33 -6.84
CA LYS A 114 6.37 3.88 -6.58
C LYS A 114 6.12 4.06 -5.09
N LEU A 115 6.56 3.12 -4.28
CA LEU A 115 6.37 3.23 -2.84
C LEU A 115 7.21 4.38 -2.28
N GLY A 116 8.44 4.52 -2.76
CA GLY A 116 9.28 5.62 -2.32
C GLY A 116 8.68 6.97 -2.65
N ASN A 117 8.08 7.09 -3.84
CA ASN A 117 7.44 8.34 -4.21
C ASN A 117 6.25 8.65 -3.30
N LEU A 118 5.46 7.65 -2.96
CA LEU A 118 4.32 7.88 -2.08
C LEU A 118 4.78 8.34 -0.70
N LEU A 119 5.85 7.75 -0.20
CA LEU A 119 6.30 8.06 1.15
C LEU A 119 7.11 9.34 1.25
N SER A 120 7.63 9.82 0.13
CA SER A 120 8.40 11.05 0.17
C SER A 120 7.53 12.29 0.06
N LEU A 121 6.24 12.13 -0.23
CA LEU A 121 5.39 13.29 -0.36
C LEU A 121 4.87 13.72 1.01
N PRO A 122 4.92 15.00 1.33
CA PRO A 122 4.37 15.46 2.60
C PRO A 122 2.86 15.34 2.58
N ASN A 123 2.25 15.22 3.74
CA ASN A 123 0.81 15.15 3.80
C ASN A 123 0.15 16.34 3.15
N ALA A 124 0.75 17.49 3.31
CA ALA A 124 0.16 18.66 2.70
C ALA A 124 0.16 18.53 1.20
N SER A 125 1.13 17.82 0.65
CA SER A 125 1.15 17.67 -0.76
C SER A 125 0.02 16.82 -1.24
N HIS A 126 -0.41 15.87 -0.49
CA HIS A 126 -1.51 15.07 -0.91
C HIS A 126 -2.74 15.92 -1.05
N GLN A 127 -2.96 16.80 -0.13
CA GLN A 127 -4.11 17.63 -0.25
C GLN A 127 -3.93 18.58 -1.36
N THR A 128 -2.73 19.07 -1.55
CA THR A 128 -2.53 20.00 -2.56
C THR A 128 -2.70 19.40 -3.90
N VAL A 129 -2.34 18.16 -4.03
CA VAL A 129 -2.52 17.52 -5.28
C VAL A 129 -3.95 17.56 -5.67
N ALA A 130 -4.79 17.39 -4.74
CA ALA A 130 -6.18 17.41 -5.06
C ALA A 130 -6.53 18.71 -5.64
N GLU A 131 -5.92 19.77 -5.14
CA GLU A 131 -6.30 20.98 -5.70
C GLU A 131 -5.54 21.30 -6.83
N LYS A 132 -4.44 20.78 -7.01
CA LYS A 132 -3.74 21.20 -8.04
C LYS A 132 -4.25 20.79 -9.23
N LYS A 133 -5.24 20.18 -9.30
CA LYS A 133 -5.75 19.96 -10.43
C LYS A 133 -6.08 21.19 -10.96
N ARG A 134 -5.81 22.17 -10.40
CA ARG A 134 -6.06 23.37 -10.93
C ARG A 134 -5.19 23.56 -12.02
#